data_6f1566e231cc2e2f343f5444ed249bf8
#
_entry.id   6f1566e231cc2e2f343f5444ed249bf8
#
_cell.length_a   1.000
_cell.length_b   1.000
_cell.length_c   1.000
_cell.angle_alpha   90.00
_cell.angle_beta   90.00
_cell.angle_gamma   90.00
#
_symmetry.space_group_name_H-M   'P 1'
#
loop_
_entity.id
_entity.type
_entity.pdbx_description
1 polymer ?
#
loop_
_entity_poly.entity_id
_entity_poly.type
_entity_poly.pdbx_seq_one_letter_code
_entity_poly.pdbx_strand_id
1 'polypeptide(L)'
;MPPARLFEEVCKLFLTGHALRSMEALQRFGLSTTLFPGLPRGAGPGKIQLGGVLSHSLQNTDERVQRSQPVTPAFLFAALLWQPVEARSQALVDAGESAHDAMMVAAEEAIAAQARRISIPRRFSAVTRQIWMLQVRLTKTRGKRWKRVLHEERFRAGYDFLLLRARENPELEPLAEFWTKIQEDHEVPRPGGRSRTSRRGRPRRRHRRHARQTG
;
A
#
# COMPACT_ATOMS: atom_id res chain seq x y z
N MET A 1 15.90 20.80 9.74
CA MET A 1 15.60 20.40 8.36
C MET A 1 14.08 20.38 8.17
N PRO A 2 13.52 20.98 7.11
CA PRO A 2 12.07 21.00 6.88
C PRO A 2 11.49 19.59 6.69
N PRO A 3 10.27 19.31 7.21
CA PRO A 3 9.66 17.97 7.13
C PRO A 3 9.47 17.44 5.69
N ALA A 4 9.22 18.33 4.72
CA ALA A 4 9.09 17.94 3.30
C ALA A 4 10.41 17.44 2.72
N ARG A 5 11.54 18.08 3.06
CA ARG A 5 12.86 17.64 2.62
C ARG A 5 13.27 16.32 3.27
N LEU A 6 12.88 16.10 4.53
CA LEU A 6 13.09 14.80 5.19
C LEU A 6 12.36 13.66 4.47
N PHE A 7 11.18 13.91 3.91
CA PHE A 7 10.48 12.92 3.09
C PHE A 7 11.31 12.47 1.89
N GLU A 8 11.91 13.42 1.17
CA GLU A 8 12.74 13.12 0.00
C GLU A 8 13.99 12.32 0.39
N GLU A 9 14.66 12.72 1.48
CA GLU A 9 15.85 12.00 1.97
C GLU A 9 15.51 10.58 2.46
N VAL A 10 14.38 10.39 3.15
CA VAL A 10 13.88 9.06 3.53
C VAL A 10 13.59 8.20 2.30
N CYS A 11 12.98 8.76 1.27
CA CYS A 11 12.79 8.04 0.01
C CYS A 11 14.12 7.62 -0.63
N LYS A 12 15.12 8.49 -0.64
CA LYS A 12 16.46 8.15 -1.14
C LYS A 12 17.11 7.04 -0.32
N LEU A 13 16.99 7.08 1.02
CA LEU A 13 17.56 6.05 1.88
C LEU A 13 16.95 4.68 1.66
N PHE A 14 15.63 4.61 1.43
CA PHE A 14 14.90 3.34 1.44
C PHE A 14 14.50 2.80 0.06
N LEU A 15 14.55 3.62 -0.99
CA LEU A 15 14.08 3.20 -2.31
C LEU A 15 15.21 3.04 -3.35
N THR A 16 16.44 2.82 -2.88
CA THR A 16 17.64 2.67 -3.73
C THR A 16 18.25 1.27 -3.70
N GLY A 17 17.59 0.29 -3.06
CA GLY A 17 18.04 -1.11 -3.01
C GLY A 17 18.93 -1.45 -1.82
N HIS A 18 18.92 -0.59 -0.80
CA HIS A 18 19.67 -0.76 0.46
C HIS A 18 18.81 -0.42 1.69
N ALA A 19 17.50 -0.67 1.62
CA ALA A 19 16.54 -0.25 2.63
C ALA A 19 16.84 -0.85 4.01
N LEU A 20 17.12 -2.14 4.05
CA LEU A 20 17.42 -2.83 5.32
C LEU A 20 18.70 -2.26 5.96
N ARG A 21 19.79 -2.12 5.19
CA ARG A 21 21.06 -1.53 5.66
C ARG A 21 20.88 -0.08 6.10
N SER A 22 20.05 0.68 5.40
CA SER A 22 19.72 2.07 5.77
C SER A 22 19.02 2.13 7.12
N MET A 23 18.08 1.23 7.39
CA MET A 23 17.40 1.13 8.68
C MET A 23 18.40 0.74 9.80
N GLU A 24 19.25 -0.22 9.56
CA GLU A 24 20.32 -0.61 10.51
C GLU A 24 21.24 0.57 10.84
N ALA A 25 21.64 1.34 9.83
CA ALA A 25 22.45 2.55 10.02
C ALA A 25 21.70 3.60 10.86
N LEU A 26 20.41 3.87 10.55
CA LEU A 26 19.60 4.78 11.36
C LEU A 26 19.49 4.33 12.82
N GLN A 27 19.38 3.04 13.07
CA GLN A 27 19.37 2.49 14.43
C GLN A 27 20.73 2.63 15.13
N ARG A 28 21.81 2.36 14.40
CA ARG A 28 23.18 2.50 14.94
C ARG A 28 23.46 3.94 15.39
N PHE A 29 23.01 4.92 14.62
CA PHE A 29 23.18 6.34 14.94
C PHE A 29 22.09 6.93 15.83
N GLY A 30 21.14 6.12 16.32
CA GLY A 30 20.05 6.57 17.18
C GLY A 30 19.02 7.49 16.50
N LEU A 31 18.98 7.51 15.16
CA LEU A 31 18.12 8.38 14.37
C LEU A 31 16.73 7.81 14.10
N SER A 32 16.55 6.50 14.23
CA SER A 32 15.30 5.82 13.88
C SER A 32 14.11 6.30 14.71
N THR A 33 14.27 6.50 16.02
CA THR A 33 13.21 7.02 16.90
C THR A 33 12.90 8.50 16.66
N THR A 34 13.88 9.26 16.17
CA THR A 34 13.69 10.66 15.82
C THR A 34 12.91 10.82 14.51
N LEU A 35 13.19 9.97 13.52
CA LEU A 35 12.51 9.99 12.22
C LEU A 35 11.12 9.36 12.29
N PHE A 36 10.96 8.31 13.10
CA PHE A 36 9.73 7.52 13.22
C PHE A 36 9.28 7.43 14.67
N PRO A 37 8.81 8.55 15.25
CA PRO A 37 8.50 8.64 16.70
C PRO A 37 7.31 7.76 17.12
N GLY A 38 6.43 7.38 16.17
CA GLY A 38 5.27 6.51 16.42
C GLY A 38 5.61 5.02 16.47
N LEU A 39 6.83 4.61 16.09
CA LEU A 39 7.22 3.20 16.13
C LEU A 39 7.58 2.75 17.55
N PRO A 40 7.25 1.50 17.92
CA PRO A 40 7.65 0.92 19.20
C PRO A 40 9.16 0.99 19.42
N ARG A 41 9.54 1.25 20.67
CA ARG A 41 10.94 1.32 21.06
C ARG A 41 11.57 -0.07 21.06
N GLY A 42 12.76 -0.19 20.49
CA GLY A 42 13.58 -1.38 20.56
C GLY A 42 14.52 -1.39 21.77
N ALA A 43 15.28 -2.45 21.91
CA ALA A 43 16.28 -2.58 22.95
C ALA A 43 17.47 -1.63 22.70
N GLY A 44 17.52 -0.55 23.45
CA GLY A 44 18.60 0.44 23.43
C GLY A 44 18.19 1.84 22.99
N PRO A 45 19.00 2.85 23.32
CA PRO A 45 18.73 4.26 23.03
C PRO A 45 18.59 4.50 21.52
N GLY A 46 17.57 5.25 21.12
CA GLY A 46 17.36 5.65 19.73
C GLY A 46 16.97 4.53 18.76
N LYS A 47 16.76 3.29 19.25
CA LYS A 47 16.35 2.14 18.44
C LYS A 47 14.84 1.97 18.44
N ILE A 48 14.31 1.50 17.30
CA ILE A 48 12.93 1.04 17.16
C ILE A 48 12.89 -0.50 17.13
N GLN A 49 11.75 -1.05 17.52
CA GLN A 49 11.49 -2.47 17.30
C GLN A 49 11.16 -2.68 15.83
N LEU A 50 11.99 -3.46 15.12
CA LEU A 50 11.68 -3.90 13.76
C LEU A 50 10.69 -5.05 13.84
N GLY A 51 9.39 -4.74 13.67
CA GLY A 51 8.39 -5.79 13.44
C GLY A 51 8.62 -6.48 12.10
N GLY A 52 8.15 -7.73 11.98
CA GLY A 52 8.41 -8.55 10.81
C GLY A 52 7.86 -7.98 9.51
N VAL A 53 6.66 -7.39 9.52
CA VAL A 53 6.09 -6.72 8.34
C VAL A 53 7.03 -5.64 7.81
N LEU A 54 7.62 -4.83 8.69
CA LEU A 54 8.58 -3.80 8.29
C LEU A 54 9.86 -4.42 7.75
N SER A 55 10.44 -5.39 8.46
CA SER A 55 11.66 -6.07 8.05
C SER A 55 11.51 -6.74 6.67
N HIS A 56 10.45 -7.53 6.47
CA HIS A 56 10.15 -8.17 5.19
C HIS A 56 9.86 -7.15 4.07
N SER A 57 9.20 -6.01 4.41
CA SER A 57 8.96 -4.96 3.42
C SER A 57 10.25 -4.30 2.94
N LEU A 58 11.19 -4.02 3.85
CA LEU A 58 12.49 -3.44 3.50
C LEU A 58 13.29 -4.41 2.62
N GLN A 59 13.32 -5.69 2.97
CA GLN A 59 13.95 -6.74 2.20
C GLN A 59 13.36 -6.88 0.79
N ASN A 60 12.02 -6.97 0.71
CA ASN A 60 11.30 -7.01 -0.57
C ASN A 60 11.52 -5.75 -1.41
N THR A 61 11.68 -4.58 -0.77
CA THR A 61 12.02 -3.33 -1.47
C THR A 61 13.39 -3.44 -2.13
N ASP A 62 14.39 -3.95 -1.41
CA ASP A 62 15.74 -4.14 -1.94
C ASP A 62 15.76 -5.13 -3.11
N GLU A 63 15.09 -6.27 -2.97
CA GLU A 63 14.96 -7.25 -4.05
C GLU A 63 14.27 -6.68 -5.30
N ARG A 64 13.20 -5.89 -5.13
CA ARG A 64 12.49 -5.26 -6.24
C ARG A 64 13.34 -4.25 -6.98
N VAL A 65 14.08 -3.42 -6.25
CA VAL A 65 15.00 -2.44 -6.86
C VAL A 65 16.11 -3.16 -7.63
N GLN A 66 16.70 -4.21 -7.06
CA GLN A 66 17.73 -5.02 -7.74
C GLN A 66 17.22 -5.67 -9.04
N ARG A 67 15.92 -6.02 -9.07
CA ARG A 67 15.24 -6.56 -10.27
C ARG A 67 14.66 -5.47 -11.18
N SER A 68 14.99 -4.20 -10.98
CA SER A 68 14.45 -3.05 -11.71
C SER A 68 12.91 -2.97 -11.68
N GLN A 69 12.29 -3.47 -10.60
CA GLN A 69 10.86 -3.42 -10.39
C GLN A 69 10.47 -2.13 -9.63
N PRO A 70 9.31 -1.55 -9.94
CA PRO A 70 8.90 -0.31 -9.31
C PRO A 70 8.62 -0.49 -7.81
N VAL A 71 9.10 0.46 -7.01
CA VAL A 71 8.80 0.62 -5.60
C VAL A 71 8.16 1.99 -5.38
N THR A 72 7.27 2.11 -4.40
CA THR A 72 6.53 3.36 -4.17
C THR A 72 6.69 3.84 -2.74
N PRO A 73 6.86 5.16 -2.52
CA PRO A 73 6.87 5.72 -1.17
C PRO A 73 5.62 5.35 -0.36
N ALA A 74 4.45 5.25 -1.00
CA ALA A 74 3.21 4.90 -0.32
C ALA A 74 3.28 3.51 0.33
N PHE A 75 3.84 2.51 -0.35
CA PHE A 75 3.99 1.16 0.19
C PHE A 75 5.04 1.12 1.30
N LEU A 76 6.16 1.82 1.12
CA LEU A 76 7.18 1.98 2.16
C LEU A 76 6.56 2.55 3.46
N PHE A 77 5.83 3.67 3.36
CA PHE A 77 5.20 4.27 4.54
C PHE A 77 4.05 3.42 5.10
N ALA A 78 3.36 2.63 4.26
CA ALA A 78 2.39 1.67 4.76
C ALA A 78 3.05 0.62 5.66
N ALA A 79 4.23 0.13 5.30
CA ALA A 79 4.98 -0.82 6.11
C ALA A 79 5.65 -0.17 7.34
N LEU A 80 6.24 1.00 7.17
CA LEU A 80 6.89 1.75 8.27
C LEU A 80 5.93 2.06 9.41
N LEU A 81 4.70 2.44 9.08
CA LEU A 81 3.73 2.89 10.09
C LEU A 81 2.68 1.80 10.43
N TRP A 82 2.85 0.58 9.92
CA TRP A 82 1.85 -0.48 10.13
C TRP A 82 1.66 -0.85 11.59
N GLN A 83 2.74 -1.10 12.29
CA GLN A 83 2.69 -1.60 13.67
C GLN A 83 1.87 -0.69 14.62
N PRO A 84 2.09 0.64 14.68
CA PRO A 84 1.25 1.52 15.46
C PRO A 84 -0.20 1.60 14.95
N VAL A 85 -0.42 1.53 13.63
CA VAL A 85 -1.77 1.52 13.05
C VAL A 85 -2.53 0.27 13.43
N GLU A 86 -1.91 -0.91 13.32
CA GLU A 86 -2.52 -2.18 13.68
C GLU A 86 -2.87 -2.22 15.18
N ALA A 87 -1.93 -1.86 16.04
CA ALA A 87 -2.14 -1.84 17.49
C ALA A 87 -3.26 -0.85 17.89
N ARG A 88 -3.28 0.34 17.30
CA ARG A 88 -4.32 1.34 17.57
C ARG A 88 -5.68 0.91 17.05
N SER A 89 -5.74 0.36 15.84
CA SER A 89 -6.97 -0.17 15.26
C SER A 89 -7.54 -1.30 16.10
N GLN A 90 -6.70 -2.23 16.57
CA GLN A 90 -7.14 -3.30 17.44
C GLN A 90 -7.70 -2.77 18.77
N ALA A 91 -7.02 -1.84 19.40
CA ALA A 91 -7.50 -1.24 20.66
C ALA A 91 -8.87 -0.55 20.50
N LEU A 92 -9.14 0.07 19.34
CA LEU A 92 -10.45 0.67 19.05
C LEU A 92 -11.53 -0.40 18.81
N VAL A 93 -11.19 -1.49 18.14
CA VAL A 93 -12.11 -2.63 17.95
C VAL A 93 -12.45 -3.27 19.31
N ASP A 94 -11.46 -3.44 20.18
CA ASP A 94 -11.66 -3.98 21.54
C ASP A 94 -12.52 -3.05 22.40
N ALA A 95 -12.52 -1.74 22.10
CA ALA A 95 -13.39 -0.74 22.71
C ALA A 95 -14.81 -0.67 22.09
N GLY A 96 -15.10 -1.51 21.07
CA GLY A 96 -16.43 -1.62 20.45
C GLY A 96 -16.59 -0.90 19.12
N GLU A 97 -15.55 -0.28 18.58
CA GLU A 97 -15.61 0.35 17.26
C GLU A 97 -15.69 -0.69 16.12
N SER A 98 -16.31 -0.30 15.00
CA SER A 98 -16.24 -1.14 13.81
C SER A 98 -14.81 -1.25 13.29
N ALA A 99 -14.40 -2.40 12.75
CA ALA A 99 -13.06 -2.58 12.17
C ALA A 99 -12.74 -1.55 11.06
N HIS A 100 -13.76 -1.05 10.36
CA HIS A 100 -13.60 -0.02 9.33
C HIS A 100 -13.26 1.33 9.96
N ASP A 101 -14.04 1.77 10.94
CA ASP A 101 -13.88 3.08 11.58
C ASP A 101 -12.60 3.08 12.44
N ALA A 102 -12.33 1.98 13.15
CA ALA A 102 -11.10 1.77 13.90
C ALA A 102 -9.85 1.92 13.03
N MET A 103 -9.82 1.27 11.85
CA MET A 103 -8.72 1.40 10.91
C MET A 103 -8.61 2.81 10.34
N MET A 104 -9.73 3.47 10.06
CA MET A 104 -9.74 4.83 9.55
C MET A 104 -9.15 5.82 10.57
N VAL A 105 -9.58 5.74 11.82
CA VAL A 105 -9.05 6.60 12.91
C VAL A 105 -7.57 6.34 13.14
N ALA A 106 -7.17 5.07 13.27
CA ALA A 106 -5.77 4.70 13.48
C ALA A 106 -4.86 5.20 12.34
N ALA A 107 -5.33 5.11 11.09
CA ALA A 107 -4.59 5.59 9.92
C ALA A 107 -4.40 7.11 9.93
N GLU A 108 -5.43 7.89 10.27
CA GLU A 108 -5.34 9.35 10.36
C GLU A 108 -4.41 9.78 11.50
N GLU A 109 -4.54 9.17 12.68
CA GLU A 109 -3.67 9.45 13.82
C GLU A 109 -2.19 9.18 13.51
N ALA A 110 -1.88 8.05 12.88
CA ALA A 110 -0.52 7.67 12.53
C ALA A 110 0.11 8.62 11.49
N ILE A 111 -0.64 8.99 10.45
CA ILE A 111 -0.16 9.95 9.44
C ILE A 111 0.02 11.34 10.03
N ALA A 112 -0.91 11.82 10.87
CA ALA A 112 -0.80 13.10 11.54
C ALA A 112 0.41 13.15 12.48
N ALA A 113 0.64 12.09 13.26
CA ALA A 113 1.80 11.98 14.14
C ALA A 113 3.12 11.99 13.35
N GLN A 114 3.18 11.25 12.24
CA GLN A 114 4.38 11.19 11.38
C GLN A 114 4.64 12.52 10.68
N ALA A 115 3.61 13.23 10.25
CA ALA A 115 3.72 14.51 9.54
C ALA A 115 4.46 15.59 10.32
N ARG A 116 4.49 15.51 11.66
CA ARG A 116 5.26 16.42 12.53
C ARG A 116 6.78 16.32 12.29
N ARG A 117 7.24 15.19 11.78
CA ARG A 117 8.65 14.92 11.46
C ARG A 117 8.91 14.82 9.98
N ILE A 118 8.15 14.01 9.27
CA ILE A 118 8.28 13.73 7.83
C ILE A 118 6.92 14.02 7.20
N SER A 119 6.84 15.10 6.44
CA SER A 119 5.60 15.47 5.74
C SER A 119 5.40 14.59 4.52
N ILE A 120 4.58 13.55 4.66
CA ILE A 120 4.23 12.65 3.57
C ILE A 120 3.29 13.39 2.60
N PRO A 121 3.66 13.63 1.32
CA PRO A 121 2.79 14.31 0.37
C PRO A 121 1.43 13.60 0.24
N ARG A 122 0.35 14.38 0.11
CA ARG A 122 -1.03 13.87 0.09
C ARG A 122 -1.26 12.72 -0.90
N ARG A 123 -0.62 12.79 -2.08
CA ARG A 123 -0.69 11.73 -3.10
C ARG A 123 -0.20 10.36 -2.58
N PHE A 124 0.80 10.35 -1.68
CA PHE A 124 1.31 9.11 -1.09
C PHE A 124 0.55 8.71 0.16
N SER A 125 0.26 9.65 1.06
CA SER A 125 -0.50 9.34 2.29
C SER A 125 -1.92 8.84 1.99
N ALA A 126 -2.56 9.30 0.93
CA ALA A 126 -3.85 8.78 0.48
C ALA A 126 -3.75 7.30 0.04
N VAL A 127 -2.73 6.95 -0.73
CA VAL A 127 -2.49 5.55 -1.16
C VAL A 127 -2.10 4.67 0.03
N THR A 128 -1.27 5.18 0.94
CA THR A 128 -0.92 4.49 2.20
C THR A 128 -2.19 4.10 2.99
N ARG A 129 -3.12 5.05 3.19
CA ARG A 129 -4.41 4.77 3.84
C ARG A 129 -5.23 3.73 3.07
N GLN A 130 -5.27 3.80 1.75
CA GLN A 130 -5.99 2.81 0.93
C GLN A 130 -5.43 1.39 1.13
N ILE A 131 -4.11 1.24 1.24
CA ILE A 131 -3.46 -0.05 1.51
C ILE A 131 -3.92 -0.62 2.87
N TRP A 132 -3.96 0.22 3.92
CA TRP A 132 -4.43 -0.19 5.25
C TRP A 132 -5.93 -0.51 5.27
N MET A 133 -6.76 0.32 4.65
CA MET A 133 -8.20 0.08 4.53
C MET A 133 -8.52 -1.22 3.77
N LEU A 134 -7.68 -1.57 2.79
CA LEU A 134 -7.79 -2.84 2.09
C LEU A 134 -7.57 -4.05 3.02
N GLN A 135 -6.76 -3.94 4.08
CA GLN A 135 -6.59 -5.05 5.02
C GLN A 135 -7.92 -5.44 5.68
N VAL A 136 -8.76 -4.47 6.01
CA VAL A 136 -10.11 -4.71 6.54
C VAL A 136 -11.07 -5.24 5.47
N ARG A 137 -10.93 -4.78 4.21
CA ARG A 137 -11.80 -5.22 3.11
C ARG A 137 -11.47 -6.62 2.62
N LEU A 138 -10.20 -6.98 2.62
CA LEU A 138 -9.72 -8.30 2.21
C LEU A 138 -10.28 -9.43 3.10
N THR A 139 -10.68 -9.15 4.35
CA THR A 139 -11.36 -10.16 5.21
C THR A 139 -12.76 -10.55 4.71
N LYS A 140 -13.35 -9.77 3.78
CA LYS A 140 -14.71 -9.99 3.26
C LYS A 140 -14.74 -10.99 2.10
N THR A 141 -14.45 -12.25 2.38
CA THR A 141 -14.37 -13.33 1.38
C THR A 141 -15.69 -13.99 1.04
N ARG A 142 -16.73 -13.83 1.87
CA ARG A 142 -18.01 -14.51 1.73
C ARG A 142 -18.92 -13.87 0.66
N GLY A 143 -19.65 -14.72 -0.06
CA GLY A 143 -20.63 -14.32 -1.08
C GLY A 143 -19.95 -13.67 -2.30
N LYS A 144 -20.57 -12.63 -2.90
CA LYS A 144 -20.06 -11.94 -4.10
C LYS A 144 -19.27 -10.67 -3.75
N ARG A 145 -19.03 -10.36 -2.46
CA ARG A 145 -18.38 -9.11 -2.02
C ARG A 145 -16.92 -9.03 -2.44
N TRP A 146 -16.22 -10.15 -2.49
CA TRP A 146 -14.84 -10.25 -2.93
C TRP A 146 -14.63 -9.70 -4.36
N LYS A 147 -15.64 -9.82 -5.26
CA LYS A 147 -15.53 -9.28 -6.62
C LYS A 147 -15.30 -7.78 -6.65
N ARG A 148 -15.91 -7.03 -5.71
CA ARG A 148 -15.71 -5.58 -5.62
C ARG A 148 -14.30 -5.25 -5.14
N VAL A 149 -13.80 -6.00 -4.16
CA VAL A 149 -12.44 -5.81 -3.62
C VAL A 149 -11.40 -6.10 -4.69
N LEU A 150 -11.59 -7.15 -5.50
CA LEU A 150 -10.69 -7.51 -6.59
C LEU A 150 -10.51 -6.38 -7.63
N HIS A 151 -11.55 -5.58 -7.86
CA HIS A 151 -11.53 -4.48 -8.84
C HIS A 151 -11.14 -3.13 -8.23
N GLU A 152 -10.75 -3.08 -6.98
CA GLU A 152 -10.27 -1.83 -6.39
C GLU A 152 -8.92 -1.41 -6.98
N GLU A 153 -8.76 -0.11 -7.25
CA GLU A 153 -7.58 0.44 -7.91
C GLU A 153 -6.25 0.02 -7.25
N ARG A 154 -6.25 -0.12 -5.93
CA ARG A 154 -5.06 -0.47 -5.13
C ARG A 154 -5.07 -1.92 -4.64
N PHE A 155 -5.95 -2.76 -5.18
CA PHE A 155 -6.06 -4.17 -4.78
C PHE A 155 -4.71 -4.87 -4.74
N ARG A 156 -3.89 -4.72 -5.81
CA ARG A 156 -2.58 -5.38 -5.88
C ARG A 156 -1.66 -4.97 -4.72
N ALA A 157 -1.59 -3.68 -4.41
CA ALA A 157 -0.78 -3.20 -3.29
C ALA A 157 -1.31 -3.69 -1.94
N GLY A 158 -2.64 -3.72 -1.76
CA GLY A 158 -3.27 -4.28 -0.56
C GLY A 158 -3.02 -5.77 -0.40
N TYR A 159 -3.07 -6.53 -1.50
CA TYR A 159 -2.76 -7.96 -1.50
C TYR A 159 -1.27 -8.23 -1.22
N ASP A 160 -0.36 -7.52 -1.88
CA ASP A 160 1.08 -7.66 -1.63
C ASP A 160 1.40 -7.34 -0.15
N PHE A 161 0.66 -6.38 0.45
CA PHE A 161 0.77 -6.06 1.86
C PHE A 161 0.21 -7.16 2.78
N LEU A 162 -0.92 -7.78 2.41
CA LEU A 162 -1.46 -8.95 3.11
C LEU A 162 -0.46 -10.11 3.12
N LEU A 163 0.24 -10.37 2.01
CA LEU A 163 1.27 -11.41 1.96
C LEU A 163 2.42 -11.16 2.93
N LEU A 164 2.82 -9.88 3.13
CA LEU A 164 3.84 -9.54 4.13
C LEU A 164 3.34 -9.81 5.56
N ARG A 165 2.08 -9.50 5.84
CA ARG A 165 1.45 -9.76 7.14
C ARG A 165 1.31 -11.25 7.42
N ALA A 166 0.92 -12.03 6.41
CA ALA A 166 0.74 -13.48 6.53
C ALA A 166 2.06 -14.22 6.87
N ARG A 167 3.23 -13.66 6.50
CA ARG A 167 4.52 -14.21 6.90
C ARG A 167 4.77 -14.15 8.42
N GLU A 168 4.14 -13.20 9.09
CA GLU A 168 4.28 -12.97 10.52
C GLU A 168 3.13 -13.56 11.34
N ASN A 169 1.95 -13.64 10.72
CA ASN A 169 0.74 -14.14 11.35
C ASN A 169 0.15 -15.29 10.53
N PRO A 170 0.38 -16.55 10.95
CA PRO A 170 -0.14 -17.74 10.27
C PRO A 170 -1.68 -17.77 10.15
N GLU A 171 -2.41 -17.07 11.02
CA GLU A 171 -3.87 -16.96 10.93
C GLU A 171 -4.34 -16.27 9.64
N LEU A 172 -3.46 -15.49 9.00
CA LEU A 172 -3.74 -14.83 7.74
C LEU A 172 -3.41 -15.68 6.50
N GLU A 173 -2.75 -16.83 6.66
CA GLU A 173 -2.41 -17.71 5.53
C GLU A 173 -3.64 -18.15 4.73
N PRO A 174 -4.75 -18.63 5.34
CA PRO A 174 -5.93 -19.02 4.57
C PRO A 174 -6.54 -17.85 3.77
N LEU A 175 -6.41 -16.63 4.31
CA LEU A 175 -6.87 -15.41 3.63
C LEU A 175 -5.96 -15.06 2.44
N ALA A 176 -4.66 -15.18 2.62
CA ALA A 176 -3.67 -14.97 1.56
C ALA A 176 -3.84 -15.98 0.42
N GLU A 177 -4.02 -17.27 0.75
CA GLU A 177 -4.30 -18.34 -0.22
C GLU A 177 -5.59 -18.09 -1.00
N PHE A 178 -6.67 -17.70 -0.32
CA PHE A 178 -7.93 -17.35 -0.97
C PHE A 178 -7.72 -16.29 -2.06
N TRP A 179 -7.02 -15.19 -1.72
CA TRP A 179 -6.79 -14.11 -2.67
C TRP A 179 -5.78 -14.47 -3.77
N THR A 180 -4.83 -15.34 -3.49
CA THR A 180 -3.92 -15.90 -4.50
C THR A 180 -4.72 -16.67 -5.54
N LYS A 181 -5.55 -17.62 -5.11
CA LYS A 181 -6.40 -18.42 -5.99
C LYS A 181 -7.37 -17.56 -6.81
N ILE A 182 -8.00 -16.58 -6.18
CA ILE A 182 -8.91 -15.66 -6.89
C ILE A 182 -8.19 -14.90 -8.01
N GLN A 183 -6.93 -14.51 -7.82
CA GLN A 183 -6.16 -13.81 -8.86
C GLN A 183 -5.72 -14.74 -9.99
N GLU A 184 -5.50 -16.02 -9.72
CA GLU A 184 -5.21 -17.04 -10.75
C GLU A 184 -6.45 -17.34 -11.59
N ASP A 185 -7.62 -17.44 -10.95
CA ASP A 185 -8.90 -17.73 -11.61
C ASP A 185 -9.49 -16.51 -12.36
N HIS A 186 -9.05 -15.30 -12.03
CA HIS A 186 -9.62 -14.05 -12.56
C HIS A 186 -8.49 -13.12 -13.00
N GLU A 187 -8.60 -12.62 -14.23
CA GLU A 187 -7.63 -11.67 -14.76
C GLU A 187 -7.71 -10.34 -14.02
N VAL A 188 -6.78 -10.09 -13.09
CA VAL A 188 -6.72 -8.85 -12.32
C VAL A 188 -6.11 -7.75 -13.19
N PRO A 189 -6.75 -6.57 -13.35
CA PRO A 189 -6.20 -5.46 -14.08
C PRO A 189 -4.85 -5.04 -13.49
N ARG A 190 -3.77 -5.15 -14.27
CA ARG A 190 -2.44 -4.69 -13.83
C ARG A 190 -2.43 -3.16 -13.80
N PRO A 191 -2.00 -2.51 -12.70
CA PRO A 191 -1.84 -1.07 -12.68
C PRO A 191 -0.79 -0.67 -13.72
N GLY A 192 -1.19 0.15 -14.70
CA GLY A 192 -0.33 0.62 -15.80
C GLY A 192 -0.55 -0.02 -17.16
N GLY A 193 -1.35 -1.07 -17.27
CA GLY A 193 -1.82 -1.59 -18.55
C GLY A 193 -2.85 -0.63 -19.16
N ARG A 194 -2.47 0.19 -20.15
CA ARG A 194 -3.44 0.89 -21.00
C ARG A 194 -4.34 -0.19 -21.60
N SER A 195 -5.59 -0.23 -21.18
CA SER A 195 -6.63 -1.02 -21.82
C SER A 195 -6.62 -0.68 -23.32
N ARG A 196 -6.14 -1.61 -24.13
CA ARG A 196 -6.37 -1.57 -25.57
C ARG A 196 -7.84 -1.96 -25.76
N THR A 197 -8.74 -1.04 -25.39
CA THR A 197 -10.11 -1.12 -25.89
C THR A 197 -10.00 -1.03 -27.40
N SER A 198 -10.18 -2.18 -28.03
CA SER A 198 -10.37 -2.28 -29.48
C SER A 198 -11.44 -1.26 -29.86
N ARG A 199 -11.04 -0.20 -30.54
CA ARG A 199 -11.95 0.63 -31.33
C ARG A 199 -12.56 -0.30 -32.39
N ARG A 200 -13.64 -0.97 -32.03
CA ARG A 200 -14.55 -1.53 -33.04
C ARG A 200 -15.03 -0.35 -33.86
N GLY A 201 -14.54 -0.28 -35.08
CA GLY A 201 -14.88 0.74 -36.06
C GLY A 201 -16.40 0.80 -36.23
N ARG A 202 -16.97 1.96 -35.93
CA ARG A 202 -18.32 2.28 -36.35
C ARG A 202 -18.34 2.27 -37.90
N PRO A 203 -19.22 1.49 -38.54
CA PRO A 203 -19.33 1.55 -40.01
C PRO A 203 -19.84 2.94 -40.41
N ARG A 204 -19.06 3.63 -41.25
CA ARG A 204 -19.46 4.88 -41.89
C ARG A 204 -20.72 4.64 -42.71
N ARG A 205 -21.86 5.19 -42.29
CA ARG A 205 -23.09 5.29 -43.06
C ARG A 205 -22.82 6.13 -44.30
N ARG A 206 -22.73 5.49 -45.49
CA ARG A 206 -22.67 6.17 -46.78
C ARG A 206 -24.02 6.90 -47.00
N HIS A 207 -24.02 8.22 -46.96
CA HIS A 207 -25.12 9.02 -47.51
C HIS A 207 -25.15 8.87 -49.04
N ARG A 208 -26.14 8.19 -49.56
CA ARG A 208 -26.54 8.21 -50.95
C ARG A 208 -27.12 9.62 -51.27
N ARG A 209 -26.40 10.42 -52.01
CA ARG A 209 -26.95 11.62 -52.65
C ARG A 209 -27.80 11.18 -53.86
N HIS A 210 -29.09 11.45 -53.77
CA HIS A 210 -29.98 11.42 -54.94
C HIS A 210 -29.67 12.67 -55.79
N ALA A 211 -29.15 12.47 -56.99
CA ALA A 211 -29.17 13.45 -58.03
C ALA A 211 -30.60 13.53 -58.59
N ARG A 212 -31.25 14.69 -58.45
CA ARG A 212 -32.42 15.03 -59.25
C ARG A 212 -31.90 15.64 -60.55
N GLN A 213 -32.19 14.98 -61.66
CA GLN A 213 -32.23 15.58 -63.01
C GLN A 213 -33.62 16.23 -63.16
N THR A 214 -33.60 17.46 -63.54
CA THR A 214 -34.76 18.17 -64.17
C THR A 214 -34.32 18.57 -65.54
N GLY A 215 -35.13 18.14 -66.52
CA GLY A 215 -35.14 18.63 -67.87
C GLY A 215 -35.82 20.00 -67.98
#